data_ffd8a2718c11450d00750a166b0969fc
#
_entry.id   ffd8a2718c11450d00750a166b0969fc
#
_cell.length_a   1.000
_cell.length_b   1.000
_cell.length_c   1.000
_cell.angle_alpha   90.00
_cell.angle_beta   90.00
_cell.angle_gamma   90.00
#
_symmetry.space_group_name_H-M   'P 1'
#
loop_
_entity.id
_entity.type
_entity.pdbx_description
1 polymer ?
#
loop_
_entity_poly.entity_id
_entity_poly.type
_entity_poly.pdbx_seq_one_letter_code
_entity_poly.pdbx_strand_id
1 'polypeptide(L)'
;VFVAAFESSGFTGSINYYRNLDRNWQLLANVDPIVQQPALMIYGDRDLIPRFERLSEFVPNVEVTILDCGHWIQQEAPDETNQIILGWLERHFAGKV
;
A
#
# COMPACT_ATOMS: atom_id res chain seq x y z
N VAL A 1 -8.53 -15.23 -18.05
CA VAL A 1 -7.77 -15.41 -16.80
C VAL A 1 -8.62 -15.01 -15.61
N PHE A 2 -9.13 -13.77 -15.52
CA PHE A 2 -9.88 -13.29 -14.35
C PHE A 2 -11.19 -14.04 -14.09
N VAL A 3 -11.96 -14.35 -15.14
CA VAL A 3 -13.22 -15.11 -15.00
C VAL A 3 -12.94 -16.47 -14.34
N ALA A 4 -11.94 -17.21 -14.84
CA ALA A 4 -11.59 -18.54 -14.30
C ALA A 4 -11.10 -18.44 -12.83
N ALA A 5 -10.40 -17.39 -12.46
CA ALA A 5 -9.93 -17.20 -11.07
C ALA A 5 -11.08 -17.03 -10.08
N PHE A 6 -12.20 -16.43 -10.50
CA PHE A 6 -13.36 -16.16 -9.65
C PHE A 6 -14.52 -17.15 -9.83
N GLU A 7 -14.39 -18.12 -10.74
CA GLU A 7 -15.46 -19.07 -11.09
C GLU A 7 -15.93 -19.88 -9.87
N SER A 8 -15.01 -20.30 -9.00
CA SER A 8 -15.33 -21.08 -7.81
C SER A 8 -15.63 -20.25 -6.57
N SER A 9 -14.96 -19.09 -6.39
CA SER A 9 -15.08 -18.25 -5.20
C SER A 9 -16.14 -17.16 -5.32
N GLY A 10 -16.50 -16.76 -6.54
CA GLY A 10 -17.30 -15.56 -6.80
C GLY A 10 -16.57 -14.28 -6.42
N PHE A 11 -17.27 -13.15 -6.54
CA PHE A 11 -16.71 -11.82 -6.31
C PHE A 11 -17.01 -11.25 -4.91
N THR A 12 -17.84 -11.91 -4.13
CA THR A 12 -18.32 -11.37 -2.84
C THR A 12 -17.19 -11.01 -1.90
N GLY A 13 -16.19 -11.89 -1.74
CA GLY A 13 -15.04 -11.64 -0.88
C GLY A 13 -14.25 -10.39 -1.28
N SER A 14 -13.95 -10.28 -2.57
CA SER A 14 -13.21 -9.12 -3.10
C SER A 14 -14.00 -7.81 -2.96
N ILE A 15 -15.31 -7.84 -3.22
CA ILE A 15 -16.19 -6.67 -3.11
C ILE A 15 -16.35 -6.24 -1.65
N ASN A 16 -16.29 -7.15 -0.69
CA ASN A 16 -16.43 -6.85 0.73
C ASN A 16 -15.36 -5.89 1.26
N TYR A 17 -14.19 -5.83 0.65
CA TYR A 17 -13.20 -4.78 0.98
C TYR A 17 -13.80 -3.40 0.82
N TYR A 18 -14.48 -3.16 -0.29
CA TYR A 18 -15.11 -1.85 -0.58
C TYR A 18 -16.37 -1.61 0.24
N ARG A 19 -17.16 -2.66 0.53
CA ARG A 19 -18.37 -2.57 1.37
C ARG A 19 -18.05 -2.19 2.80
N ASN A 20 -16.85 -2.47 3.28
CA ASN A 20 -16.42 -2.13 4.64
C ASN A 20 -15.90 -0.70 4.79
N LEU A 21 -15.80 0.09 3.73
CA LEU A 21 -15.24 1.45 3.81
C LEU A 21 -15.98 2.33 4.83
N ASP A 22 -17.32 2.40 4.76
CA ASP A 22 -18.11 3.20 5.70
C ASP A 22 -17.98 2.69 7.14
N ARG A 23 -18.00 1.36 7.32
CA ARG A 23 -17.81 0.75 8.63
C ARG A 23 -16.43 1.04 9.19
N ASN A 24 -15.40 0.91 8.38
CA ASN A 24 -14.02 1.20 8.78
C ASN A 24 -13.88 2.67 9.18
N TRP A 25 -14.47 3.59 8.42
CA TRP A 25 -14.47 5.01 8.76
C TRP A 25 -15.10 5.26 10.13
N GLN A 26 -16.25 4.64 10.42
CA GLN A 26 -16.91 4.74 11.73
C GLN A 26 -16.07 4.17 12.87
N LEU A 27 -15.45 2.99 12.66
CA LEU A 27 -14.62 2.32 13.67
C LEU A 27 -13.33 3.11 13.96
N LEU A 28 -12.78 3.77 12.96
CA LEU A 28 -11.55 4.55 13.07
C LEU A 28 -11.76 5.97 13.62
N ALA A 29 -13.00 6.40 13.85
CA ALA A 29 -13.32 7.76 14.27
C ALA A 29 -12.60 8.21 15.56
N ASN A 30 -12.26 7.27 16.45
CA ASN A 30 -11.60 7.55 17.72
C ASN A 30 -10.15 7.01 17.76
N VAL A 31 -9.60 6.57 16.62
CA VAL A 31 -8.21 6.11 16.52
C VAL A 31 -7.33 7.30 16.15
N ASP A 32 -6.18 7.43 16.81
CA ASP A 32 -5.20 8.42 16.43
C ASP A 32 -4.78 8.19 14.97
N PRO A 33 -4.96 9.17 14.08
CA PRO A 33 -4.62 9.01 12.68
C PRO A 33 -3.11 9.06 12.41
N ILE A 34 -2.29 9.38 13.41
CA ILE A 34 -0.84 9.53 13.24
C ILE A 34 -0.15 8.17 13.37
N VAL A 35 0.57 7.77 12.33
CA VAL A 35 1.41 6.56 12.31
C VAL A 35 2.85 6.95 12.60
N GLN A 36 3.32 6.65 13.81
CA GLN A 36 4.67 6.99 14.28
C GLN A 36 5.75 6.00 13.82
N GLN A 37 5.36 4.80 13.41
CA GLN A 37 6.28 3.76 12.98
C GLN A 37 6.99 4.18 11.69
N PRO A 38 8.22 3.70 11.46
CA PRO A 38 8.84 3.79 10.13
C PRO A 38 7.91 3.20 9.08
N ALA A 39 7.73 3.90 7.98
CA ALA A 39 6.85 3.48 6.91
C ALA A 39 7.52 3.70 5.55
N LEU A 40 7.18 2.86 4.60
CA LEU A 40 7.60 2.96 3.21
C LEU A 40 6.38 3.05 2.31
N MET A 41 6.36 4.05 1.45
CA MET A 41 5.36 4.19 0.40
C MET A 41 6.04 4.18 -0.96
N ILE A 42 5.60 3.28 -1.84
CA ILE A 42 6.10 3.19 -3.21
C ILE A 42 4.94 3.49 -4.16
N TYR A 43 5.13 4.47 -5.03
CA TYR A 43 4.15 4.86 -6.05
C TYR A 43 4.67 4.57 -7.46
N GLY A 44 3.75 4.25 -8.38
CA GLY A 44 3.99 4.38 -9.81
C GLY A 44 3.72 5.82 -10.26
N ASP A 45 4.60 6.40 -11.07
CA ASP A 45 4.42 7.77 -11.58
C ASP A 45 3.30 7.90 -12.60
N ARG A 46 2.94 6.78 -13.26
CA ARG A 46 1.82 6.68 -14.22
C ARG A 46 0.55 6.08 -13.60
N ASP A 47 0.47 6.04 -12.27
CA ASP A 47 -0.74 5.61 -11.58
C ASP A 47 -1.89 6.60 -11.82
N LEU A 48 -3.07 6.10 -12.13
CA LEU A 48 -4.28 6.91 -12.28
C LEU A 48 -4.85 7.37 -10.93
N ILE A 49 -4.44 6.73 -9.82
CA ILE A 49 -4.84 7.12 -8.47
C ILE A 49 -3.91 8.24 -7.99
N PRO A 50 -4.44 9.42 -7.66
CA PRO A 50 -3.64 10.53 -7.18
C PRO A 50 -2.87 10.16 -5.90
N ARG A 51 -1.62 10.63 -5.81
CA ARG A 51 -0.84 10.52 -4.58
C ARG A 51 -1.47 11.35 -3.47
N PHE A 52 -1.42 10.83 -2.26
CA PHE A 52 -1.88 11.56 -1.10
C PHE A 52 -0.81 12.60 -0.68
N GLU A 53 -1.02 13.84 -1.08
CA GLU A 53 -0.05 14.94 -0.89
C GLU A 53 0.26 15.24 0.59
N ARG A 54 -0.71 14.99 1.48
CA ARG A 54 -0.59 15.22 2.91
C ARG A 54 -0.10 14.00 3.71
N LEU A 55 0.46 13.00 3.04
CA LEU A 55 0.87 11.75 3.69
C LEU A 55 1.82 11.98 4.88
N SER A 56 2.78 12.87 4.73
CA SER A 56 3.76 13.17 5.80
C SER A 56 3.15 13.81 7.05
N GLU A 57 1.97 14.41 6.95
CA GLU A 57 1.26 14.96 8.13
C GLU A 57 0.71 13.83 9.02
N PHE A 58 0.34 12.71 8.42
CA PHE A 58 -0.19 11.54 9.11
C PHE A 58 0.85 10.46 9.36
N VAL A 59 1.90 10.41 8.56
CA VAL A 59 2.98 9.43 8.65
C VAL A 59 4.33 10.16 8.62
N PRO A 60 4.73 10.83 9.73
CA PRO A 60 5.91 11.68 9.75
C PRO A 60 7.23 10.96 9.43
N ASN A 61 7.28 9.66 9.63
CA ASN A 61 8.45 8.82 9.36
C ASN A 61 8.32 8.01 8.06
N VAL A 62 7.59 8.54 7.06
CA VAL A 62 7.45 7.87 5.77
C VAL A 62 8.61 8.16 4.84
N GLU A 63 9.19 7.12 4.27
CA GLU A 63 10.04 7.21 3.08
C GLU A 63 9.17 7.00 1.84
N VAL A 64 9.31 7.87 0.84
CA VAL A 64 8.54 7.80 -0.40
C VAL A 64 9.48 7.53 -1.57
N THR A 65 9.16 6.53 -2.38
CA THR A 65 9.86 6.22 -3.62
C THR A 65 8.86 6.18 -4.77
N ILE A 66 9.27 6.68 -5.92
CA ILE A 66 8.44 6.72 -7.14
C ILE A 66 9.13 5.90 -8.22
N LEU A 67 8.39 4.97 -8.82
CA LEU A 67 8.84 4.11 -9.92
C LEU A 67 8.21 4.54 -11.24
N ASP A 68 8.93 4.38 -12.34
CA ASP A 68 8.43 4.62 -13.71
C ASP A 68 7.53 3.47 -14.17
N CYS A 69 6.34 3.35 -13.55
CA CYS A 69 5.36 2.32 -13.85
C CYS A 69 3.93 2.77 -13.47
N GLY A 70 2.95 1.91 -13.69
CA GLY A 70 1.55 2.16 -13.31
C GLY A 70 1.23 1.73 -11.88
N HIS A 71 -0.05 1.44 -11.64
CA HIS A 71 -0.59 1.13 -10.32
C HIS A 71 -0.04 -0.17 -9.70
N TRP A 72 0.18 -1.19 -10.52
CA TRP A 72 0.59 -2.52 -10.06
C TRP A 72 2.11 -2.66 -10.02
N ILE A 73 2.76 -1.85 -9.18
CA ILE A 73 4.23 -1.75 -9.08
C ILE A 73 4.91 -3.12 -8.95
N GLN A 74 4.34 -4.04 -8.18
CA GLN A 74 4.88 -5.39 -7.95
C GLN A 74 4.80 -6.30 -9.19
N GLN A 75 3.97 -5.96 -10.16
CA GLN A 75 3.84 -6.69 -11.42
C GLN A 75 4.61 -6.03 -12.56
N GLU A 76 4.66 -4.69 -12.55
CA GLU A 76 5.25 -3.90 -13.62
C GLU A 76 6.75 -3.66 -13.41
N ALA A 77 7.18 -3.54 -12.15
CA ALA A 77 8.57 -3.30 -11.75
C ALA A 77 8.95 -4.18 -10.53
N PRO A 78 8.91 -5.53 -10.66
CA PRO A 78 9.10 -6.43 -9.52
C PRO A 78 10.49 -6.36 -8.91
N ASP A 79 11.53 -6.24 -9.71
CA ASP A 79 12.91 -6.24 -9.21
C ASP A 79 13.21 -4.97 -8.43
N GLU A 80 12.84 -3.81 -8.96
CA GLU A 80 13.00 -2.51 -8.32
C GLU A 80 12.16 -2.44 -7.03
N THR A 81 10.92 -2.91 -7.08
CA THR A 81 10.04 -2.96 -5.90
C THR A 81 10.65 -3.81 -4.79
N ASN A 82 11.14 -5.00 -5.11
CA ASN A 82 11.78 -5.89 -4.15
C ASN A 82 13.06 -5.29 -3.57
N GLN A 83 13.93 -4.70 -4.40
CA GLN A 83 15.16 -4.05 -3.94
C GLN A 83 14.87 -2.90 -2.95
N ILE A 84 13.86 -2.09 -3.25
CA ILE A 84 13.46 -0.98 -2.38
C ILE A 84 12.96 -1.51 -1.03
N ILE A 85 12.07 -2.51 -1.04
CA ILE A 85 11.52 -3.10 0.18
C ILE A 85 12.62 -3.74 1.02
N LEU A 86 13.47 -4.57 0.42
CA LEU A 86 14.56 -5.26 1.12
C LEU A 86 15.55 -4.27 1.73
N GLY A 87 15.98 -3.28 0.96
CA GLY A 87 16.89 -2.25 1.45
C GLY A 87 16.29 -1.41 2.57
N TRP A 88 14.99 -1.11 2.51
CA TRP A 88 14.28 -0.43 3.59
C TRP A 88 14.21 -1.29 4.86
N LEU A 89 13.87 -2.57 4.73
CA LEU A 89 13.84 -3.52 5.85
C LEU A 89 15.21 -3.66 6.51
N GLU A 90 16.27 -3.76 5.73
CA GLU A 90 17.63 -3.84 6.25
C GLU A 90 18.01 -2.59 7.07
N ARG A 91 17.71 -1.39 6.59
CA ARG A 91 18.00 -0.15 7.31
C ARG A 91 17.26 -0.03 8.63
N HIS A 92 16.00 -0.45 8.69
CA HIS A 92 15.14 -0.24 9.85
C HIS A 92 15.11 -1.41 10.84
N PHE A 93 15.36 -2.63 10.38
CA PHE A 93 15.14 -3.85 11.16
C PHE A 93 16.32 -4.81 11.19
N ALA A 94 17.47 -4.49 10.58
CA ALA A 94 18.66 -5.34 10.65
C ALA A 94 19.05 -5.60 12.12
N GLY A 95 19.18 -6.88 12.46
CA GLY A 95 19.53 -7.31 13.82
C GLY A 95 18.37 -7.35 14.83
N LYS A 96 17.14 -7.11 14.40
CA LYS A 96 15.93 -7.20 15.25
C LYS A 96 15.09 -8.47 14.99
N VAL A 97 15.57 -9.31 14.12
CA VAL A 97 14.91 -10.58 13.75
C VAL A 97 15.76 -11.75 14.20
#